data_c175315a54d92f5aced77511a41e9286
#
_entry.id   c175315a54d92f5aced77511a41e9286
#
_cell.length_a   1.000
_cell.length_b   1.000
_cell.length_c   1.000
_cell.angle_alpha   90.00
_cell.angle_beta   90.00
_cell.angle_gamma   90.00
#
_symmetry.space_group_name_H-M   'P 1'
#
loop_
_entity.id
_entity.type
_entity.pdbx_description
1 polymer ?
#
loop_
_entity_poly.entity_id
_entity_poly.type
_entity_poly.pdbx_seq_one_letter_code
_entity_poly.pdbx_strand_id
1 'polypeptide(L)'
;MEGAMQATLDGAVIVALQVQPGASSASLAGFDAWRNRIVVRLTARAQAGQANRALCAQLAAWLGCPASSVTIIEGHASRQKRVRIEGLGVDAVLAGLVAQSSAHREDNAHP
;
A
#
# COMPACT_ATOMS: atom_id res chain seq x y z
N MET A 1 -7.36 -7.80 -5.69
CA MET A 1 -6.10 -7.28 -5.15
C MET A 1 -4.91 -8.22 -5.30
N GLU A 2 -5.15 -9.52 -5.28
CA GLU A 2 -4.06 -10.49 -5.43
C GLU A 2 -3.24 -10.30 -6.70
N GLY A 3 -3.87 -9.87 -7.80
CA GLY A 3 -3.17 -9.62 -9.05
C GLY A 3 -2.10 -8.53 -8.96
N ALA A 4 -2.15 -7.67 -7.94
CA ALA A 4 -1.15 -6.64 -7.73
C ALA A 4 0.03 -7.13 -6.87
N MET A 5 -0.02 -8.38 -6.40
CA MET A 5 0.98 -8.95 -5.49
C MET A 5 1.76 -10.08 -6.14
N GLN A 6 3.02 -10.17 -5.78
CA GLN A 6 3.91 -11.19 -6.30
C GLN A 6 4.84 -11.66 -5.18
N ALA A 7 4.82 -12.97 -4.88
CA ALA A 7 5.77 -13.55 -3.94
C ALA A 7 7.14 -13.67 -4.60
N THR A 8 8.19 -13.38 -3.85
CA THR A 8 9.56 -13.53 -4.32
C THR A 8 10.15 -14.85 -3.85
N LEU A 9 11.22 -15.29 -4.49
CA LEU A 9 11.88 -16.55 -4.13
C LEU A 9 12.50 -16.51 -2.73
N ASP A 10 12.85 -15.33 -2.25
CA ASP A 10 13.47 -15.16 -0.92
C ASP A 10 12.46 -14.85 0.19
N GLY A 11 11.17 -15.02 -0.08
CA GLY A 11 10.13 -14.93 0.95
C GLY A 11 9.56 -13.55 1.19
N ALA A 12 9.78 -12.61 0.28
CA ALA A 12 9.16 -11.29 0.37
C ALA A 12 7.92 -11.23 -0.54
N VAL A 13 7.17 -10.13 -0.44
CA VAL A 13 6.03 -9.84 -1.31
C VAL A 13 6.26 -8.50 -1.98
N ILE A 14 6.08 -8.44 -3.28
CA ILE A 14 6.11 -7.18 -4.04
C ILE A 14 4.68 -6.81 -4.37
N VAL A 15 4.32 -5.56 -4.05
CA VAL A 15 2.98 -5.03 -4.27
C VAL A 15 3.05 -3.85 -5.23
N ALA A 16 2.22 -3.87 -6.25
CA ALA A 16 2.11 -2.76 -7.20
C ALA A 16 1.04 -1.79 -6.71
N LEU A 17 1.41 -0.52 -6.56
CA LEU A 17 0.57 0.52 -5.98
C LEU A 17 0.39 1.70 -6.94
N GLN A 18 -0.75 2.34 -6.83
CA GLN A 18 -1.04 3.67 -7.40
C GLN A 18 -1.25 4.61 -6.22
N VAL A 19 -0.39 5.61 -6.07
CA VAL A 19 -0.43 6.53 -4.93
C VAL A 19 -1.14 7.82 -5.33
N GLN A 20 -2.06 8.28 -4.49
CA GLN A 20 -2.75 9.56 -4.64
C GLN A 20 -2.36 10.44 -3.44
N PRO A 21 -1.42 11.39 -3.64
CA PRO A 21 -0.97 12.26 -2.56
C PRO A 21 -1.94 13.41 -2.32
N GLY A 22 -1.77 14.09 -1.18
CA GLY A 22 -2.52 15.30 -0.86
C GLY A 22 -3.97 15.04 -0.46
N ALA A 23 -4.30 13.83 -0.03
CA ALA A 23 -5.65 13.51 0.45
C ALA A 23 -5.86 14.07 1.85
N SER A 24 -7.12 14.20 2.27
CA SER A 24 -7.46 14.65 3.63
C SER A 24 -7.13 13.61 4.69
N SER A 25 -7.11 12.34 4.32
CA SER A 25 -6.73 11.25 5.22
C SER A 25 -6.08 10.12 4.42
N ALA A 26 -5.23 9.35 5.09
CA ALA A 26 -4.63 8.17 4.47
C ALA A 26 -5.66 7.05 4.43
N SER A 27 -5.80 6.39 3.30
CA SER A 27 -6.78 5.31 3.12
C SER A 27 -6.40 4.41 1.97
N LEU A 28 -6.93 3.18 2.01
CA LEU A 28 -6.89 2.28 0.87
C LEU A 28 -8.13 2.55 0.03
N ALA A 29 -7.95 3.10 -1.16
CA ALA A 29 -9.07 3.50 -2.00
C ALA A 29 -9.66 2.35 -2.81
N GLY A 30 -8.94 1.26 -2.98
CA GLY A 30 -9.41 0.09 -3.70
C GLY A 30 -8.39 -0.48 -4.65
N PHE A 31 -8.86 -1.27 -5.60
CA PHE A 31 -8.02 -1.93 -6.60
C PHE A 31 -8.39 -1.45 -8.00
N ASP A 32 -7.39 -0.97 -8.72
CA ASP A 32 -7.53 -0.59 -10.12
C ASP A 32 -7.24 -1.82 -10.97
N ALA A 33 -8.29 -2.52 -11.40
CA ALA A 33 -8.17 -3.74 -12.19
C ALA A 33 -7.57 -3.47 -13.58
N TRP A 34 -7.77 -2.27 -14.09
CA TRP A 34 -7.26 -1.88 -15.39
C TRP A 34 -5.73 -1.79 -15.39
N ARG A 35 -5.16 -1.24 -14.31
CA ARG A 35 -3.72 -1.09 -14.13
C ARG A 35 -3.10 -2.19 -13.29
N ASN A 36 -3.94 -3.04 -12.71
CA ASN A 36 -3.52 -4.10 -11.79
C ASN A 36 -2.70 -3.54 -10.62
N ARG A 37 -3.23 -2.48 -10.00
CA ARG A 37 -2.56 -1.79 -8.89
C ARG A 37 -3.55 -1.50 -7.77
N ILE A 38 -3.04 -1.57 -6.54
CA ILE A 38 -3.81 -1.17 -5.36
C ILE A 38 -3.67 0.33 -5.20
N VAL A 39 -4.79 1.03 -5.03
CA VAL A 39 -4.82 2.49 -4.93
C VAL A 39 -4.75 2.90 -3.46
N VAL A 40 -3.74 3.70 -3.13
CA VAL A 40 -3.48 4.19 -1.78
C VAL A 40 -3.51 5.71 -1.79
N ARG A 41 -4.31 6.29 -0.91
CA ARG A 41 -4.34 7.75 -0.68
C ARG A 41 -3.46 8.08 0.50
N LEU A 42 -2.66 9.14 0.36
CA LEU A 42 -1.78 9.63 1.42
C LEU A 42 -2.04 11.10 1.65
N THR A 43 -1.87 11.54 2.90
CA THR A 43 -1.94 12.96 3.24
C THR A 43 -0.71 13.73 2.80
N ALA A 44 0.46 13.06 2.76
CA ALA A 44 1.70 13.68 2.33
C ALA A 44 1.61 14.18 0.90
N ARG A 45 2.24 15.32 0.65
CA ARG A 45 2.31 15.88 -0.69
C ARG A 45 3.34 15.13 -1.53
N ALA A 46 3.21 15.25 -2.86
CA ALA A 46 4.11 14.58 -3.80
C ALA A 46 5.45 15.30 -3.89
N GLN A 47 6.14 15.43 -2.76
CA GLN A 47 7.50 15.97 -2.72
C GLN A 47 8.48 14.83 -2.51
N ALA A 48 9.65 14.94 -3.14
CA ALA A 48 10.66 13.91 -3.12
C ALA A 48 10.97 13.48 -1.68
N GLY A 49 10.93 12.18 -1.44
CA GLY A 49 11.25 11.58 -0.16
C GLY A 49 10.11 11.59 0.87
N GLN A 50 9.28 12.61 0.90
CA GLN A 50 8.19 12.66 1.89
C GLN A 50 7.09 11.66 1.60
N ALA A 51 6.60 11.64 0.36
CA ALA A 51 5.56 10.69 -0.04
C ALA A 51 6.05 9.26 0.08
N ASN A 52 7.30 9.00 -0.26
CA ASN A 52 7.87 7.65 -0.16
C ASN A 52 7.97 7.18 1.29
N ARG A 53 8.45 8.03 2.19
CA ARG A 53 8.53 7.71 3.61
C ARG A 53 7.15 7.53 4.23
N ALA A 54 6.21 8.40 3.86
CA ALA A 54 4.83 8.30 4.34
C ALA A 54 4.17 7.00 3.87
N LEU A 55 4.42 6.60 2.62
CA LEU A 55 3.89 5.36 2.08
C LEU A 55 4.40 4.14 2.86
N CYS A 56 5.72 4.06 3.07
CA CYS A 56 6.31 2.94 3.80
C CYS A 56 5.80 2.89 5.24
N ALA A 57 5.71 4.02 5.92
CA ALA A 57 5.21 4.09 7.29
C ALA A 57 3.74 3.68 7.36
N GLN A 58 2.93 4.13 6.40
CA GLN A 58 1.50 3.83 6.39
C GLN A 58 1.25 2.34 6.10
N LEU A 59 1.96 1.76 5.14
CA LEU A 59 1.84 0.33 4.85
C LEU A 59 2.28 -0.49 6.05
N ALA A 60 3.39 -0.12 6.68
CA ALA A 60 3.87 -0.83 7.87
C ALA A 60 2.84 -0.79 9.00
N ALA A 61 2.21 0.36 9.24
CA ALA A 61 1.16 0.50 10.25
C ALA A 61 -0.04 -0.38 9.93
N TRP A 62 -0.51 -0.38 8.70
CA TRP A 62 -1.65 -1.21 8.28
C TRP A 62 -1.34 -2.71 8.37
N LEU A 63 -0.10 -3.09 8.10
CA LEU A 63 0.30 -4.50 8.09
C LEU A 63 0.82 -4.99 9.43
N GLY A 64 1.05 -4.09 10.38
CA GLY A 64 1.56 -4.44 11.70
C GLY A 64 3.01 -4.90 11.68
N CYS A 65 3.82 -4.35 10.79
CA CYS A 65 5.24 -4.69 10.67
C CYS A 65 6.12 -3.43 10.84
N PRO A 66 7.43 -3.60 11.07
CA PRO A 66 8.33 -2.45 11.13
C PRO A 66 8.42 -1.73 9.79
N ALA A 67 8.57 -0.41 9.80
CA ALA A 67 8.73 0.36 8.57
C ALA A 67 9.98 -0.08 7.78
N SER A 68 10.99 -0.58 8.47
CA SER A 68 12.21 -1.10 7.82
C SER A 68 11.95 -2.34 6.96
N SER A 69 10.82 -3.02 7.15
CA SER A 69 10.41 -4.17 6.34
C SER A 69 9.80 -3.77 5.00
N VAL A 70 9.52 -2.48 4.79
CA VAL A 70 8.84 -1.98 3.60
C VAL A 70 9.81 -1.10 2.82
N THR A 71 10.07 -1.47 1.56
CA THR A 71 11.03 -0.78 0.71
C THR A 71 10.43 -0.52 -0.67
N ILE A 72 10.53 0.71 -1.14
CA ILE A 72 10.14 1.03 -2.51
C ILE A 72 11.26 0.56 -3.43
N ILE A 73 10.94 -0.29 -4.39
CA ILE A 73 11.93 -0.85 -5.32
C ILE A 73 11.80 -0.27 -6.72
N GLU A 74 10.69 0.40 -7.02
CA GLU A 74 10.44 0.96 -8.35
C GLU A 74 9.49 2.14 -8.23
N GLY A 75 9.71 3.15 -9.06
CA GLY A 75 8.81 4.30 -9.15
C GLY A 75 9.00 5.33 -8.04
N HIS A 76 10.23 5.56 -7.58
CA HIS A 76 10.50 6.51 -6.49
C HIS A 76 9.96 7.91 -6.78
N ALA A 77 9.99 8.34 -8.04
CA ALA A 77 9.53 9.66 -8.46
C ALA A 77 8.19 9.59 -9.20
N SER A 78 7.51 8.46 -9.14
CA SER A 78 6.25 8.22 -9.85
C SER A 78 5.11 8.01 -8.86
N ARG A 79 3.88 8.20 -9.30
CA ARG A 79 2.70 7.79 -8.54
C ARG A 79 2.45 6.29 -8.63
N GLN A 80 3.04 5.62 -9.62
CA GLN A 80 3.00 4.18 -9.74
C GLN A 80 4.27 3.62 -9.12
N LYS A 81 4.11 2.86 -8.02
CA LYS A 81 5.24 2.36 -7.25
C LYS A 81 5.14 0.86 -7.07
N ARG A 82 6.28 0.22 -6.92
CA ARG A 82 6.34 -1.17 -6.48
C ARG A 82 7.10 -1.22 -5.17
N VAL A 83 6.52 -1.94 -4.22
CA VAL A 83 7.01 -1.98 -2.85
C VAL A 83 7.29 -3.42 -2.47
N ARG A 84 8.45 -3.65 -1.86
CA ARG A 84 8.86 -4.95 -1.35
C ARG A 84 8.58 -4.99 0.16
N ILE A 85 7.89 -6.02 0.61
CA ILE A 85 7.54 -6.22 2.02
C ILE A 85 8.16 -7.52 2.49
N GLU A 86 9.00 -7.45 3.51
CA GLU A 86 9.68 -8.59 4.09
C GLU A 86 8.98 -9.04 5.38
N GLY A 87 9.07 -10.32 5.68
CA GLY A 87 8.56 -10.88 6.92
C GLY A 87 7.08 -11.24 6.92
N LEU A 88 6.38 -11.00 5.84
CA LEU A 88 4.97 -11.37 5.68
C LEU A 88 4.78 -12.07 4.34
N GLY A 89 3.90 -13.06 4.30
CA GLY A 89 3.51 -13.72 3.05
C GLY A 89 2.38 -12.98 2.35
N VAL A 90 2.05 -13.44 1.14
CA VAL A 90 0.99 -12.83 0.33
C VAL A 90 -0.34 -12.80 1.10
N ASP A 91 -0.70 -13.89 1.77
CA ASP A 91 -1.97 -13.97 2.49
C ASP A 91 -2.06 -12.94 3.62
N ALA A 92 -0.97 -12.75 4.37
CA ALA A 92 -0.95 -11.77 5.45
C ALA A 92 -1.02 -10.35 4.93
N VAL A 93 -0.29 -10.05 3.84
CA VAL A 93 -0.32 -8.74 3.21
C VAL A 93 -1.71 -8.45 2.66
N LEU A 94 -2.29 -9.41 1.95
CA LEU A 94 -3.64 -9.27 1.39
C LEU A 94 -4.67 -9.03 2.49
N ALA A 95 -4.62 -9.84 3.56
CA ALA A 95 -5.56 -9.71 4.68
C ALA A 95 -5.45 -8.35 5.35
N GLY A 96 -4.23 -7.85 5.56
CA GLY A 96 -4.01 -6.53 6.15
C GLY A 96 -4.57 -5.39 5.30
N LEU A 97 -4.40 -5.47 3.99
CA LEU A 97 -4.92 -4.44 3.08
C LEU A 97 -6.44 -4.53 2.93
N VAL A 98 -6.98 -5.73 2.83
CA VAL A 98 -8.44 -5.94 2.76
C VAL A 98 -9.12 -5.44 4.03
N ALA A 99 -8.50 -5.61 5.18
CA ALA A 99 -9.03 -5.12 6.45
C ALA A 99 -9.19 -3.59 6.43
N GLN A 100 -8.27 -2.86 5.84
CA GLN A 100 -8.37 -1.41 5.72
C GLN A 100 -9.53 -1.01 4.81
N SER A 101 -9.70 -1.68 3.69
CA SER A 101 -10.80 -1.44 2.77
C SER A 101 -12.15 -1.74 3.42
N SER A 102 -12.25 -2.86 4.15
CA SER A 102 -13.47 -3.26 4.86
C SER A 102 -13.83 -2.29 5.97
N ALA A 103 -12.84 -1.86 6.77
CA ALA A 103 -13.07 -0.90 7.84
C ALA A 103 -13.59 0.43 7.28
N HIS A 104 -13.05 0.89 6.17
CA HIS A 104 -13.51 2.12 5.52
C HIS A 104 -14.96 1.99 5.06
N ARG A 105 -15.33 0.85 4.49
CA ARG A 105 -16.70 0.61 4.04
C ARG A 105 -17.68 0.52 5.21
N GLU A 106 -17.28 -0.08 6.31
CA GLU A 106 -18.10 -0.17 7.51
C GLU A 106 -18.42 1.21 8.06
N ASP A 107 -17.41 2.09 8.11
CA ASP A 107 -17.59 3.47 8.53
C ASP A 107 -18.63 4.18 7.66
N ASN A 108 -18.61 3.95 6.36
CA ASN A 108 -19.58 4.53 5.44
C ASN A 108 -20.95 3.93 5.57
N ALA A 109 -21.05 2.69 6.02
CA ALA A 109 -22.32 1.99 6.18
C ALA A 109 -23.07 2.37 7.46
N HIS A 110 -22.41 3.05 8.39
CA HIS A 110 -23.03 3.50 9.65
C HIS A 110 -23.28 5.01 9.59
N PRO A 111 -24.43 5.41 9.11
CA PRO A 111 -24.79 6.83 9.03
C PRO A 111 -24.96 7.49 10.39
#